data_1dcc3d0ab73688decffc78a7ffcba4c6
#
_entry.id   1dcc3d0ab73688decffc78a7ffcba4c6
#
_cell.length_a   1.000
_cell.length_b   1.000
_cell.length_c   1.000
_cell.angle_alpha   90.00
_cell.angle_beta   90.00
_cell.angle_gamma   90.00
#
_symmetry.space_group_name_H-M   'P 1'
#
loop_
_entity.id
_entity.type
_entity.pdbx_description
1 polymer ?
#
loop_
_entity_poly.entity_id
_entity_poly.type
_entity_poly.pdbx_seq_one_letter_code
_entity_poly.pdbx_strand_id
1 'polypeptide(L)'
;MIKTRYDQIRPFTTRDGSLIRELIHPSSHGNLNQSLAEAIVSPGCETLLHRHPAAEELYHITQGKGLMTLDREQFEVNVGDSICIRPGSAHRIRNIGDGDLKILCCCSPAYAHEDTELLEK
;
A
#
# COMPACT_ATOMS: atom_id res chain seq x y z
N MET A 1 -0.68 -1.85 -25.94
CA MET A 1 -0.68 -2.73 -24.75
C MET A 1 0.36 -2.25 -23.75
N ILE A 2 0.00 -2.25 -22.48
CA ILE A 2 0.90 -1.86 -21.41
C ILE A 2 1.20 -3.11 -20.59
N LYS A 3 2.49 -3.46 -20.48
CA LYS A 3 2.94 -4.60 -19.70
C LYS A 3 4.22 -4.22 -18.97
N THR A 4 4.28 -4.49 -17.69
CA THR A 4 5.49 -4.30 -16.90
C THR A 4 5.99 -5.65 -16.39
N ARG A 5 7.24 -5.69 -15.92
CA ARG A 5 7.83 -6.89 -15.34
C ARG A 5 8.34 -6.55 -13.95
N TYR A 6 7.95 -7.37 -12.99
CA TYR A 6 8.27 -7.17 -11.58
C TYR A 6 9.77 -6.95 -11.34
N ASP A 7 10.61 -7.78 -11.95
CA ASP A 7 12.06 -7.74 -11.75
C ASP A 7 12.76 -6.55 -12.40
N GLN A 8 12.04 -5.81 -13.25
CA GLN A 8 12.56 -4.61 -13.91
C GLN A 8 12.09 -3.31 -13.24
N ILE A 9 11.23 -3.41 -12.24
CA ILE A 9 10.71 -2.26 -11.52
C ILE A 9 11.53 -2.04 -10.25
N ARG A 10 12.15 -0.87 -10.16
CA ARG A 10 13.00 -0.51 -9.04
C ARG A 10 12.16 -0.03 -7.86
N PRO A 11 12.28 -0.65 -6.67
CA PRO A 11 11.53 -0.19 -5.51
C PRO A 11 12.08 1.13 -4.95
N PHE A 12 11.22 1.86 -4.23
CA PHE A 12 11.60 3.07 -3.51
C PHE A 12 10.87 3.14 -2.18
N THR A 13 11.41 3.92 -1.23
CA THR A 13 10.75 4.15 0.05
C THR A 13 9.77 5.29 -0.08
N THR A 14 8.51 5.05 0.27
CA THR A 14 7.46 6.07 0.19
C THR A 14 7.27 6.81 1.52
N ARG A 15 6.32 7.76 1.54
CA ARG A 15 6.12 8.69 2.67
C ARG A 15 5.74 7.99 3.97
N ASP A 16 5.01 6.88 3.90
CA ASP A 16 4.61 6.13 5.09
C ASP A 16 5.70 5.18 5.62
N GLY A 17 6.86 5.12 4.95
CA GLY A 17 8.00 4.32 5.36
C GLY A 17 8.08 2.94 4.73
N SER A 18 7.06 2.51 3.97
CA SER A 18 7.10 1.21 3.29
C SER A 18 7.97 1.26 2.04
N LEU A 19 8.47 0.10 1.64
CA LEU A 19 9.18 -0.07 0.37
C LEU A 19 8.16 -0.38 -0.71
N ILE A 20 8.11 0.46 -1.75
CA ILE A 20 7.11 0.34 -2.81
C ILE A 20 7.75 -0.06 -4.11
N ARG A 21 7.13 -1.03 -4.78
CA ARG A 21 7.39 -1.33 -6.17
C ARG A 21 6.14 -0.97 -6.97
N GLU A 22 6.25 0.09 -7.77
CA GLU A 22 5.11 0.63 -8.52
C GLU A 22 4.94 -0.16 -9.83
N LEU A 23 4.04 -1.13 -9.82
CA LEU A 23 3.91 -2.10 -10.91
C LEU A 23 3.31 -1.48 -12.16
N ILE A 24 2.22 -0.71 -12.02
CA ILE A 24 1.63 0.09 -13.10
C ILE A 24 1.10 1.38 -12.52
N HIS A 25 1.48 2.50 -13.14
CA HIS A 25 1.03 3.83 -12.72
C HIS A 25 0.91 4.75 -13.93
N PRO A 26 -0.16 5.56 -14.00
CA PRO A 26 -0.37 6.45 -15.15
C PRO A 26 0.79 7.34 -15.50
N SER A 27 1.50 7.88 -14.53
CA SER A 27 2.61 8.81 -14.77
C SER A 27 3.84 8.12 -15.37
N SER A 28 4.02 6.82 -15.12
CA SER A 28 5.18 6.06 -15.60
C SER A 28 4.85 5.16 -16.78
N HIS A 29 3.62 4.67 -16.87
CA HIS A 29 3.28 3.62 -17.82
C HIS A 29 2.14 3.98 -18.77
N GLY A 30 1.45 5.09 -18.53
CA GLY A 30 0.46 5.63 -19.47
C GLY A 30 -0.91 4.99 -19.45
N ASN A 31 -1.23 4.19 -18.44
CA ASN A 31 -2.60 3.76 -18.20
C ASN A 31 -3.42 4.94 -17.65
N LEU A 32 -4.77 4.81 -17.59
CA LEU A 32 -5.63 5.98 -17.39
C LEU A 32 -5.94 6.34 -15.94
N ASN A 33 -6.44 5.38 -15.16
CA ASN A 33 -7.18 5.74 -13.94
C ASN A 33 -6.53 5.29 -12.64
N GLN A 34 -5.98 4.10 -12.59
CA GLN A 34 -5.61 3.45 -11.34
C GLN A 34 -4.15 3.08 -11.32
N SER A 35 -3.62 2.85 -10.13
CA SER A 35 -2.27 2.34 -9.96
C SER A 35 -2.28 1.01 -9.23
N LEU A 36 -1.30 0.18 -9.51
CA LEU A 36 -1.05 -1.08 -8.84
C LEU A 36 0.40 -1.10 -8.35
N ALA A 37 0.57 -1.32 -7.06
CA ALA A 37 1.89 -1.36 -6.44
C ALA A 37 2.00 -2.53 -5.47
N GLU A 38 3.25 -2.94 -5.19
CA GLU A 38 3.53 -3.84 -4.08
C GLU A 38 4.20 -3.05 -2.97
N ALA A 39 3.63 -3.11 -1.77
CA ALA A 39 4.23 -2.55 -0.56
C ALA A 39 4.89 -3.67 0.22
N ILE A 40 6.10 -3.41 0.72
CA ILE A 40 6.84 -4.35 1.55
C ILE A 40 7.14 -3.68 2.88
N VAL A 41 6.76 -4.34 3.97
CA VAL A 41 7.02 -3.90 5.34
C VAL A 41 7.91 -4.95 6.01
N SER A 42 9.09 -4.54 6.44
CA SER A 42 10.05 -5.43 7.09
C SER A 42 9.55 -5.93 8.45
N PRO A 43 10.04 -7.07 8.94
CA PRO A 43 9.65 -7.58 10.26
C PRO A 43 9.85 -6.54 11.36
N GLY A 44 8.85 -6.41 12.24
CA GLY A 44 8.88 -5.46 13.35
C GLY A 44 8.63 -4.01 12.97
N CYS A 45 8.47 -3.71 11.69
CA CYS A 45 8.21 -2.36 11.21
C CYS A 45 6.71 -2.10 11.04
N GLU A 46 6.37 -0.82 11.00
CA GLU A 46 5.01 -0.35 10.84
C GLU A 46 5.02 0.86 9.92
N THR A 47 4.03 0.98 9.05
CA THR A 47 3.87 2.19 8.24
C THR A 47 3.36 3.34 9.13
N LEU A 48 3.63 4.58 8.75
CA LEU A 48 3.10 5.74 9.45
C LEU A 48 1.59 5.83 9.22
N LEU A 49 0.87 6.29 10.25
CA LEU A 49 -0.57 6.53 10.12
C LEU A 49 -0.78 7.63 9.10
N HIS A 50 -1.60 7.34 8.10
CA HIS A 50 -1.85 8.25 6.98
C HIS A 50 -3.24 8.03 6.39
N ARG A 51 -3.64 8.93 5.49
CA ARG A 51 -4.88 8.80 4.73
C ARG A 51 -4.69 9.36 3.32
N HIS A 52 -5.56 8.93 2.42
CA HIS A 52 -5.66 9.45 1.07
C HIS A 52 -7.04 10.12 0.91
N PRO A 53 -7.12 11.47 0.90
CA PRO A 53 -8.41 12.15 0.84
C PRO A 53 -9.26 11.81 -0.39
N ALA A 54 -8.65 11.59 -1.54
CA ALA A 54 -9.37 11.35 -2.79
C ALA A 54 -9.40 9.89 -3.21
N ALA A 55 -8.33 9.13 -3.01
CA ALA A 55 -8.22 7.77 -3.53
C ALA A 55 -8.88 6.73 -2.64
N GLU A 56 -9.59 5.80 -3.26
CA GLU A 56 -9.95 4.53 -2.67
C GLU A 56 -8.78 3.58 -2.87
N GLU A 57 -8.40 2.83 -1.83
CA GLU A 57 -7.29 1.89 -1.90
C GLU A 57 -7.73 0.49 -1.50
N LEU A 58 -7.31 -0.50 -2.28
CA LEU A 58 -7.49 -1.90 -1.93
C LEU A 58 -6.14 -2.50 -1.55
N TYR A 59 -6.12 -3.22 -0.44
CA TYR A 59 -4.98 -4.05 -0.05
C TYR A 59 -5.30 -5.52 -0.29
N HIS A 60 -4.34 -6.26 -0.80
CA HIS A 60 -4.41 -7.71 -0.87
C HIS A 60 -3.10 -8.29 -0.35
N ILE A 61 -3.16 -9.10 0.69
CA ILE A 61 -1.98 -9.65 1.35
C ILE A 61 -1.48 -10.86 0.56
N THR A 62 -0.24 -10.79 0.10
CA THR A 62 0.37 -11.88 -0.68
C THR A 62 1.42 -12.67 0.11
N GLN A 63 1.97 -12.09 1.18
CA GLN A 63 2.96 -12.77 2.00
C GLN A 63 2.95 -12.17 3.41
N GLY A 64 3.14 -13.02 4.42
CA GLY A 64 3.34 -12.59 5.79
C GLY A 64 2.05 -12.40 6.56
N LYS A 65 2.17 -11.70 7.69
CA LYS A 65 1.09 -11.47 8.65
C LYS A 65 1.19 -10.05 9.18
N GLY A 66 0.06 -9.33 9.18
CA GLY A 66 0.02 -7.95 9.61
C GLY A 66 -1.03 -7.66 10.67
N LEU A 67 -0.83 -6.55 11.36
CA LEU A 67 -1.84 -5.94 12.23
C LEU A 67 -2.25 -4.64 11.58
N MET A 68 -3.49 -4.59 11.10
CA MET A 68 -4.05 -3.44 10.40
C MET A 68 -4.78 -2.54 11.39
N THR A 69 -4.52 -1.24 11.28
CA THR A 69 -5.34 -0.20 11.94
C THR A 69 -6.07 0.54 10.83
N LEU A 70 -7.39 0.55 10.91
CA LEU A 70 -8.26 1.24 9.94
C LEU A 70 -9.28 2.05 10.73
N ASP A 71 -9.14 3.37 10.69
CA ASP A 71 -9.90 4.30 11.53
C ASP A 71 -9.77 3.91 13.02
N ARG A 72 -10.83 3.40 13.63
CA ARG A 72 -10.85 3.01 15.04
C ARG A 72 -10.74 1.50 15.24
N GLU A 73 -10.65 0.75 14.16
CA GLU A 73 -10.58 -0.71 14.24
C GLU A 73 -9.15 -1.20 14.11
N GLN A 74 -8.85 -2.30 14.77
CA GLN A 74 -7.58 -2.97 14.66
C GLN A 74 -7.83 -4.46 14.51
N PHE A 75 -7.21 -5.08 13.50
CA PHE A 75 -7.44 -6.50 13.20
C PHE A 75 -6.23 -7.10 12.50
N GLU A 76 -6.07 -8.40 12.67
CA GLU A 76 -5.01 -9.14 11.98
C GLU A 76 -5.41 -9.40 10.53
N VAL A 77 -4.39 -9.40 9.66
CA VAL A 77 -4.54 -9.78 8.26
C VAL A 77 -3.53 -10.87 7.92
N ASN A 78 -3.97 -11.80 7.07
CA ASN A 78 -3.20 -12.96 6.65
C ASN A 78 -3.16 -13.06 5.13
N VAL A 79 -2.29 -13.92 4.61
CA VAL A 79 -2.21 -14.18 3.17
C VAL A 79 -3.59 -14.50 2.60
N GLY A 80 -3.96 -13.81 1.53
CA GLY A 80 -5.24 -13.97 0.86
C GLY A 80 -6.32 -13.00 1.30
N ASP A 81 -6.10 -12.25 2.40
CA ASP A 81 -7.07 -11.26 2.87
C ASP A 81 -7.05 -10.02 1.98
N SER A 82 -8.22 -9.43 1.77
CA SER A 82 -8.37 -8.18 1.02
C SER A 82 -9.10 -7.15 1.90
N ILE A 83 -8.61 -5.90 1.86
CA ILE A 83 -9.15 -4.81 2.65
C ILE A 83 -9.46 -3.65 1.73
N CYS A 84 -10.66 -3.06 1.87
CA CYS A 84 -11.02 -1.83 1.18
C CYS A 84 -10.83 -0.64 2.13
N ILE A 85 -9.99 0.30 1.71
CA ILE A 85 -9.72 1.53 2.45
C ILE A 85 -10.41 2.67 1.71
N ARG A 86 -11.45 3.23 2.32
CA ARG A 86 -12.23 4.32 1.70
C ARG A 86 -11.43 5.61 1.68
N PRO A 87 -11.75 6.52 0.74
CA PRO A 87 -11.15 7.86 0.77
C PRO A 87 -11.30 8.51 2.14
N GLY A 88 -10.20 9.07 2.64
CA GLY A 88 -10.18 9.75 3.94
C GLY A 88 -9.99 8.87 5.16
N SER A 89 -10.05 7.55 5.02
CA SER A 89 -9.86 6.64 6.16
C SER A 89 -8.40 6.58 6.59
N ALA A 90 -8.15 6.86 7.87
CA ALA A 90 -6.82 6.77 8.45
C ALA A 90 -6.41 5.31 8.61
N HIS A 91 -5.19 4.97 8.19
CA HIS A 91 -4.73 3.59 8.28
C HIS A 91 -3.23 3.47 8.44
N ARG A 92 -2.82 2.36 9.00
CA ARG A 92 -1.44 1.89 9.07
C ARG A 92 -1.44 0.39 9.19
N ILE A 93 -0.31 -0.23 8.88
CA ILE A 93 -0.15 -1.67 9.03
C ILE A 93 1.21 -1.98 9.63
N ARG A 94 1.21 -2.93 10.56
CA ARG A 94 2.41 -3.41 11.23
C ARG A 94 2.68 -4.84 10.79
N ASN A 95 3.94 -5.15 10.52
CA ASN A 95 4.36 -6.53 10.28
C ASN A 95 4.55 -7.23 11.62
N ILE A 96 3.73 -8.25 11.88
CA ILE A 96 3.78 -9.05 13.11
C ILE A 96 4.26 -10.47 12.85
N GLY A 97 4.74 -10.76 11.65
CA GLY A 97 5.30 -12.04 11.26
C GLY A 97 6.82 -12.07 11.34
N ASP A 98 7.41 -13.17 10.91
CA ASP A 98 8.86 -13.39 10.96
C ASP A 98 9.58 -12.96 9.68
N GLY A 99 8.88 -12.88 8.57
CA GLY A 99 9.42 -12.46 7.27
C GLY A 99 8.75 -11.18 6.79
N ASP A 100 9.09 -10.76 5.57
CA ASP A 100 8.49 -9.57 4.97
C ASP A 100 6.98 -9.70 4.82
N LEU A 101 6.27 -8.62 5.11
CA LEU A 101 4.86 -8.49 4.81
C LEU A 101 4.75 -7.86 3.42
N LYS A 102 4.09 -8.55 2.49
CA LYS A 102 3.89 -8.05 1.12
C LYS A 102 2.42 -7.85 0.84
N ILE A 103 2.11 -6.69 0.29
CA ILE A 103 0.75 -6.23 0.06
C ILE A 103 0.65 -5.71 -1.37
N LEU A 104 -0.32 -6.20 -2.13
CA LEU A 104 -0.70 -5.54 -3.37
C LEU A 104 -1.63 -4.39 -3.01
N CYS A 105 -1.33 -3.20 -3.56
CA CYS A 105 -2.09 -1.97 -3.32
C CYS A 105 -2.64 -1.48 -4.64
N CYS A 106 -3.95 -1.32 -4.73
CA CYS A 106 -4.61 -0.77 -5.91
C CYS A 106 -5.30 0.53 -5.50
N CYS A 107 -4.93 1.64 -6.13
CA CYS A 107 -5.50 2.96 -5.86
C CYS A 107 -6.30 3.47 -7.05
N SER A 108 -7.46 4.03 -6.78
CA SER A 108 -8.30 4.69 -7.77
C SER A 108 -8.91 5.96 -7.19
N PRO A 109 -8.58 7.15 -7.72
CA PRO A 109 -7.53 7.41 -8.71
C PRO A 109 -6.16 6.94 -8.27
N ALA A 110 -5.22 6.91 -9.20
CA ALA A 110 -3.86 6.42 -8.97
C ALA A 110 -3.20 7.09 -7.78
N TYR A 111 -2.32 6.35 -7.07
CA TYR A 111 -1.56 6.89 -5.94
C TYR A 111 -0.85 8.18 -6.31
N ALA A 112 -0.94 9.17 -5.42
CA ALA A 112 -0.25 10.45 -5.55
C ALA A 112 0.27 10.91 -4.18
N HIS A 113 1.49 11.43 -4.16
CA HIS A 113 2.06 12.00 -2.94
C HIS A 113 1.22 13.17 -2.43
N GLU A 114 0.64 13.97 -3.34
CA GLU A 114 -0.21 15.11 -3.01
C GLU A 114 -1.52 14.68 -2.35
N ASP A 115 -1.95 13.44 -2.60
CA ASP A 115 -3.15 12.84 -2.00
C ASP A 115 -2.82 12.00 -0.76
N THR A 116 -1.64 12.19 -0.18
CA THR A 116 -1.21 11.44 1.00
C THR A 116 -0.95 12.40 2.16
N GLU A 117 -1.79 12.31 3.19
CA GLU A 117 -1.62 13.06 4.44
C GLU A 117 -1.07 12.16 5.52
N LEU A 118 0.10 12.50 6.04
CA LEU A 118 0.64 11.82 7.23
C LEU A 118 -0.04 12.40 8.47
N LEU A 119 -0.57 11.52 9.32
CA LEU A 119 -1.28 11.88 10.54
C LEU A 119 -0.40 11.71 11.78
N GLU A 120 0.82 11.22 11.60
CA GLU A 120 1.85 11.12 12.64
C GLU A 120 3.23 11.26 11.99
N LYS A 121 4.25 11.45 12.81
CA LYS A 121 5.64 11.61 12.35
C LYS A 121 6.43 10.34 12.55
#